data_68fc2820b089694034cf8e54981f23ba
#
_entry.id   68fc2820b089694034cf8e54981f23ba
#
_cell.length_a   1.000
_cell.length_b   1.000
_cell.length_c   1.000
_cell.angle_alpha   90.00
_cell.angle_beta   90.00
_cell.angle_gamma   90.00
#
_symmetry.space_group_name_H-M   'P 1'
#
loop_
_entity.id
_entity.type
_entity.pdbx_description
1 polymer ?
#
loop_
_entity_poly.entity_id
_entity_poly.type
_entity_poly.pdbx_seq_one_letter_code
_entity_poly.pdbx_strand_id
1 'polypeptide(L)'
;MVWEGVFHSWEDAVRSAGGADGEEGFSNEQWFERISSQLNSFRSEFDRFGIAVPPRPTNLSTVVALTKSKTILDIGGSSGWIYDYLNSIILPNKIKRYSILEVPDIVSISKKFNHSDKVRYYRDYDKIHSCDLLYTNSVIQYFPSNEFLLKIIQKATPQFILIDDLYAGDNDEFFSNQISYGKRIPHRFLSFEKFRKEISKQGYRLILKQPFNTPILGQYQPKPMDHFPKEYRLRYSLAVVFQKIN
;
A
#
# COMPACT_ATOMS: atom_id res chain seq x y z
N MET A 1 -11.75 2.74 18.66
CA MET A 1 -11.42 1.36 18.21
C MET A 1 -11.08 1.46 16.73
N VAL A 2 -10.00 0.83 16.27
CA VAL A 2 -9.57 0.90 14.86
C VAL A 2 -10.03 -0.34 14.09
N TRP A 3 -10.05 -1.50 14.75
CA TRP A 3 -10.54 -2.76 14.21
C TRP A 3 -11.57 -3.38 15.13
N GLU A 4 -12.54 -4.09 14.56
CA GLU A 4 -13.66 -4.71 15.28
C GLU A 4 -13.91 -6.12 14.76
N GLY A 5 -14.02 -7.07 15.68
CA GLY A 5 -14.30 -8.48 15.39
C GLY A 5 -13.08 -9.27 14.92
N VAL A 6 -13.13 -10.58 15.14
CA VAL A 6 -12.21 -11.58 14.60
C VAL A 6 -13.03 -12.56 13.79
N PHE A 7 -12.74 -12.67 12.50
CA PHE A 7 -13.46 -13.55 11.58
C PHE A 7 -12.47 -14.54 10.95
N HIS A 8 -12.95 -15.72 10.62
CA HIS A 8 -12.13 -16.78 10.00
C HIS A 8 -12.27 -16.85 8.48
N SER A 9 -13.20 -16.06 7.91
CA SER A 9 -13.36 -15.91 6.47
C SER A 9 -13.55 -14.44 6.09
N TRP A 10 -13.19 -14.11 4.84
CA TRP A 10 -13.44 -12.79 4.26
C TRP A 10 -14.94 -12.50 4.17
N GLU A 11 -15.72 -13.50 3.80
CA GLU A 11 -17.17 -13.42 3.62
C GLU A 11 -17.87 -13.03 4.94
N ASP A 12 -17.40 -13.55 6.07
CA ASP A 12 -17.94 -13.19 7.38
C ASP A 12 -17.61 -11.74 7.75
N ALA A 13 -16.40 -11.28 7.45
CA ALA A 13 -16.01 -9.89 7.65
C ALA A 13 -16.85 -8.94 6.76
N VAL A 14 -17.03 -9.27 5.48
CA VAL A 14 -17.88 -8.51 4.54
C VAL A 14 -19.33 -8.47 5.04
N ARG A 15 -19.89 -9.60 5.46
CA ARG A 15 -21.25 -9.67 6.02
C ARG A 15 -21.40 -8.78 7.25
N SER A 16 -20.42 -8.82 8.15
CA SER A 16 -20.38 -7.97 9.35
C SER A 16 -20.21 -6.48 9.03
N ALA A 17 -19.58 -6.17 7.90
CA ALA A 17 -19.45 -4.79 7.40
C ALA A 17 -20.71 -4.24 6.71
N GLY A 18 -21.76 -5.04 6.59
CA GLY A 18 -23.01 -4.66 5.90
C GLY A 18 -23.00 -4.95 4.40
N GLY A 19 -22.08 -5.82 3.93
CA GLY A 19 -21.97 -6.24 2.54
C GLY A 19 -21.04 -5.40 1.66
N ALA A 20 -20.51 -4.27 2.18
CA ALA A 20 -19.53 -3.46 1.46
C ALA A 20 -18.16 -4.18 1.41
N ASP A 21 -17.52 -4.15 0.26
CA ASP A 21 -16.15 -4.64 0.09
C ASP A 21 -15.11 -3.53 0.36
N GLY A 22 -13.83 -3.86 0.20
CA GLY A 22 -12.74 -2.92 0.43
C GLY A 22 -12.75 -1.73 -0.54
N GLU A 23 -13.20 -1.92 -1.79
CA GLU A 23 -13.23 -0.87 -2.82
C GLU A 23 -14.30 0.18 -2.49
N GLU A 24 -15.53 -0.25 -2.16
CA GLU A 24 -16.62 0.65 -1.76
C GLU A 24 -16.29 1.42 -0.47
N GLY A 25 -15.48 0.85 0.41
CA GLY A 25 -15.04 1.47 1.65
C GLY A 25 -14.25 2.77 1.44
N PHE A 26 -13.50 2.86 0.34
CA PHE A 26 -12.65 4.02 0.01
C PHE A 26 -13.27 4.95 -1.03
N SER A 27 -14.39 4.60 -1.65
CA SER A 27 -15.12 5.46 -2.59
C SER A 27 -16.08 6.38 -1.85
N ASN A 28 -15.56 7.38 -1.14
CA ASN A 28 -16.39 8.38 -0.45
C ASN A 28 -15.77 9.78 -0.48
N GLU A 29 -16.63 10.80 -0.35
CA GLU A 29 -16.25 12.22 -0.44
C GLU A 29 -15.19 12.61 0.61
N GLN A 30 -15.32 12.15 1.85
CA GLN A 30 -14.35 12.45 2.91
C GLN A 30 -12.96 11.89 2.62
N TRP A 31 -12.89 10.72 2.01
CA TRP A 31 -11.64 10.14 1.56
C TRP A 31 -10.99 10.99 0.46
N PHE A 32 -11.79 11.44 -0.52
CA PHE A 32 -11.32 12.28 -1.60
C PHE A 32 -10.86 13.66 -1.13
N GLU A 33 -11.58 14.29 -0.24
CA GLU A 33 -11.19 15.55 0.40
C GLU A 33 -9.85 15.40 1.13
N ARG A 34 -9.69 14.32 1.88
CA ARG A 34 -8.44 14.04 2.58
C ARG A 34 -7.26 13.87 1.64
N ILE A 35 -7.40 13.08 0.57
CA ILE A 35 -6.33 12.88 -0.43
C ILE A 35 -5.95 14.22 -1.05
N SER A 36 -6.94 15.01 -1.45
CA SER A 36 -6.72 16.32 -2.07
C SER A 36 -6.03 17.27 -1.11
N SER A 37 -6.47 17.35 0.15
CA SER A 37 -5.88 18.17 1.19
C SER A 37 -4.43 17.77 1.48
N GLN A 38 -4.14 16.47 1.62
CA GLN A 38 -2.79 15.98 1.85
C GLN A 38 -1.84 16.31 0.70
N LEU A 39 -2.30 16.18 -0.55
CA LEU A 39 -1.51 16.52 -1.72
C LEU A 39 -1.21 18.01 -1.80
N ASN A 40 -2.22 18.85 -1.56
CA ASN A 40 -2.06 20.30 -1.58
C ASN A 40 -1.11 20.78 -0.47
N SER A 41 -1.24 20.23 0.75
CA SER A 41 -0.33 20.53 1.86
C SER A 41 1.11 20.14 1.52
N PHE A 42 1.30 18.92 1.02
CA PHE A 42 2.61 18.43 0.61
C PHE A 42 3.27 19.33 -0.46
N ARG A 43 2.51 19.73 -1.49
CA ARG A 43 3.02 20.62 -2.55
C ARG A 43 3.33 22.01 -2.04
N SER A 44 2.48 22.57 -1.21
CA SER A 44 2.71 23.89 -0.60
C SER A 44 3.96 23.91 0.27
N GLU A 45 4.22 22.88 1.06
CA GLU A 45 5.46 22.74 1.83
C GLU A 45 6.66 22.61 0.91
N PHE A 46 6.55 21.79 -0.13
CA PHE A 46 7.61 21.60 -1.10
C PHE A 46 7.95 22.89 -1.87
N ASP A 47 6.95 23.62 -2.34
CA ASP A 47 7.14 24.90 -3.04
C ASP A 47 7.79 25.95 -2.14
N ARG A 48 7.44 25.94 -0.85
CA ARG A 48 7.96 26.92 0.13
C ARG A 48 9.38 26.61 0.60
N PHE A 49 9.71 25.34 0.82
CA PHE A 49 10.93 24.93 1.52
C PHE A 49 11.90 24.09 0.64
N GLY A 50 11.49 23.69 -0.57
CA GLY A 50 12.24 22.76 -1.42
C GLY A 50 12.29 21.32 -0.89
N ILE A 51 11.62 21.06 0.25
CA ILE A 51 11.50 19.75 0.89
C ILE A 51 10.15 19.68 1.59
N ALA A 52 9.52 18.50 1.59
CA ALA A 52 8.29 18.26 2.32
C ALA A 52 8.35 16.90 3.02
N VAL A 53 7.68 16.81 4.17
CA VAL A 53 7.52 15.54 4.88
C VAL A 53 6.46 14.70 4.16
N PRO A 54 6.77 13.44 3.80
CA PRO A 54 5.77 12.59 3.18
C PRO A 54 4.57 12.38 4.11
N PRO A 55 3.33 12.44 3.59
CA PRO A 55 2.11 12.26 4.38
C PRO A 55 2.03 10.90 5.10
N ARG A 56 2.80 9.93 4.61
CA ARG A 56 2.95 8.60 5.22
C ARG A 56 4.41 8.17 5.19
N PRO A 57 4.89 7.46 6.21
CA PRO A 57 6.21 6.82 6.16
C PRO A 57 6.33 5.89 4.95
N THR A 58 7.52 5.84 4.36
CA THR A 58 7.82 4.91 3.27
C THR A 58 9.30 4.60 3.20
N ASN A 59 9.65 3.38 2.81
CA ASN A 59 11.00 2.95 2.50
C ASN A 59 11.33 3.11 1.00
N LEU A 60 10.38 3.59 0.19
CA LEU A 60 10.49 3.59 -1.27
C LEU A 60 11.72 4.32 -1.78
N SER A 61 12.02 5.50 -1.24
CA SER A 61 13.20 6.28 -1.64
C SER A 61 14.51 5.53 -1.41
N THR A 62 14.65 4.90 -0.26
CA THR A 62 15.83 4.10 0.10
C THR A 62 15.96 2.90 -0.85
N VAL A 63 14.87 2.16 -1.07
CA VAL A 63 14.88 1.00 -1.96
C VAL A 63 15.18 1.41 -3.40
N VAL A 64 14.57 2.47 -3.90
CA VAL A 64 14.86 3.00 -5.25
C VAL A 64 16.32 3.40 -5.40
N ALA A 65 16.90 4.07 -4.41
CA ALA A 65 18.31 4.48 -4.44
C ALA A 65 19.25 3.26 -4.46
N LEU A 66 19.01 2.27 -3.61
CA LEU A 66 19.84 1.06 -3.52
C LEU A 66 19.71 0.14 -4.74
N THR A 67 18.49 -0.04 -5.25
CA THR A 67 18.23 -0.93 -6.40
C THR A 67 18.43 -0.25 -7.75
N LYS A 68 18.57 1.08 -7.78
CA LYS A 68 18.65 1.90 -8.99
C LYS A 68 17.44 1.72 -9.91
N SER A 69 16.30 1.39 -9.35
CA SER A 69 15.03 1.21 -10.08
C SER A 69 14.62 2.49 -10.79
N LYS A 70 14.24 2.39 -12.06
CA LYS A 70 13.84 3.53 -12.92
C LYS A 70 12.37 3.48 -13.32
N THR A 71 11.78 2.31 -13.28
CA THR A 71 10.37 2.09 -13.60
C THR A 71 9.69 1.47 -12.38
N ILE A 72 8.65 2.14 -11.89
CA ILE A 72 7.94 1.76 -10.66
C ILE A 72 6.48 1.49 -11.01
N LEU A 73 5.92 0.42 -10.45
CA LEU A 73 4.49 0.16 -10.40
C LEU A 73 4.03 0.27 -8.95
N ASP A 74 3.16 1.23 -8.69
CA ASP A 74 2.58 1.51 -7.37
C ASP A 74 1.12 1.04 -7.33
N ILE A 75 0.84 0.03 -6.50
CA ILE A 75 -0.52 -0.48 -6.29
C ILE A 75 -1.15 0.31 -5.15
N GLY A 76 -2.29 0.95 -5.42
CA GLY A 76 -2.97 1.81 -4.45
C GLY A 76 -2.23 3.13 -4.21
N GLY A 77 -1.53 3.64 -5.23
CA GLY A 77 -0.70 4.85 -5.12
C GLY A 77 -1.47 6.16 -5.00
N SER A 78 -2.80 6.10 -4.91
CA SER A 78 -3.68 7.25 -4.66
C SER A 78 -3.41 8.42 -5.62
N SER A 79 -3.25 9.63 -5.10
CA SER A 79 -3.02 10.86 -5.88
C SER A 79 -1.64 10.93 -6.58
N GLY A 80 -0.74 9.97 -6.33
CA GLY A 80 0.61 9.97 -6.91
C GLY A 80 1.60 10.93 -6.24
N TRP A 81 1.28 11.48 -5.07
CA TRP A 81 2.16 12.38 -4.31
C TRP A 81 3.55 11.80 -4.06
N ILE A 82 3.64 10.48 -3.98
CA ILE A 82 4.91 9.80 -3.73
C ILE A 82 5.91 9.94 -4.89
N TYR A 83 5.41 10.13 -6.12
CA TYR A 83 6.27 10.48 -7.25
C TYR A 83 6.90 11.86 -7.05
N ASP A 84 6.14 12.86 -6.63
CA ASP A 84 6.65 14.20 -6.35
C ASP A 84 7.70 14.15 -5.24
N TYR A 85 7.43 13.39 -4.16
CA TYR A 85 8.39 13.14 -3.09
C TYR A 85 9.68 12.48 -3.60
N LEU A 86 9.59 11.39 -4.37
CA LEU A 86 10.76 10.74 -4.94
C LEU A 86 11.57 11.67 -5.84
N ASN A 87 10.89 12.45 -6.67
CA ASN A 87 11.54 13.38 -7.59
C ASN A 87 12.24 14.54 -6.85
N SER A 88 11.83 14.85 -5.62
CA SER A 88 12.45 15.87 -4.78
C SER A 88 13.72 15.40 -4.07
N ILE A 89 13.81 14.13 -3.70
CA ILE A 89 14.92 13.59 -2.90
C ILE A 89 15.89 12.71 -3.71
N ILE A 90 15.41 12.09 -4.77
CA ILE A 90 16.24 11.36 -5.73
C ILE A 90 16.53 12.32 -6.88
N LEU A 91 17.79 12.40 -7.30
CA LEU A 91 18.22 13.31 -8.37
C LEU A 91 17.17 13.42 -9.48
N PRO A 92 16.78 14.62 -9.87
CA PRO A 92 15.75 14.86 -10.87
C PRO A 92 15.96 14.01 -12.13
N ASN A 93 14.87 13.46 -12.67
CA ASN A 93 14.86 12.65 -13.89
C ASN A 93 15.42 11.22 -13.82
N LYS A 94 15.78 10.69 -12.65
CA LYS A 94 16.18 9.27 -12.56
C LYS A 94 15.00 8.32 -12.74
N ILE A 95 13.81 8.67 -12.27
CA ILE A 95 12.60 7.88 -12.52
C ILE A 95 12.14 8.13 -13.96
N LYS A 96 12.09 7.06 -14.75
CA LYS A 96 11.65 7.11 -16.16
C LYS A 96 10.15 6.93 -16.31
N ARG A 97 9.54 6.12 -15.44
CA ARG A 97 8.09 5.85 -15.44
C ARG A 97 7.62 5.50 -14.04
N TYR A 98 6.57 6.16 -13.62
CA TYR A 98 5.84 5.88 -12.39
C TYR A 98 4.40 5.49 -12.77
N SER A 99 4.06 4.23 -12.63
CA SER A 99 2.74 3.67 -12.96
C SER A 99 1.96 3.48 -11.68
N ILE A 100 0.72 3.95 -11.64
CA ILE A 100 -0.18 3.83 -10.49
C ILE A 100 -1.37 2.97 -10.93
N LEU A 101 -1.59 1.87 -10.24
CA LEU A 101 -2.78 1.03 -10.39
C LEU A 101 -3.73 1.33 -9.24
N GLU A 102 -4.91 1.84 -9.57
CA GLU A 102 -5.88 2.36 -8.59
C GLU A 102 -7.32 2.14 -9.05
N VAL A 103 -8.24 2.24 -8.09
CA VAL A 103 -9.68 2.15 -8.39
C VAL A 103 -10.13 3.31 -9.28
N PRO A 104 -11.18 3.11 -10.11
CA PRO A 104 -11.59 4.07 -11.15
C PRO A 104 -11.82 5.49 -10.65
N ASP A 105 -12.47 5.64 -9.50
CA ASP A 105 -12.84 6.93 -8.93
C ASP A 105 -11.60 7.74 -8.52
N ILE A 106 -10.66 7.09 -7.84
CA ILE A 106 -9.38 7.70 -7.45
C ILE A 106 -8.57 8.10 -8.67
N VAL A 107 -8.51 7.26 -9.72
CA VAL A 107 -7.85 7.61 -10.98
C VAL A 107 -8.44 8.87 -11.59
N SER A 108 -9.77 9.00 -11.58
CA SER A 108 -10.47 10.14 -12.18
C SER A 108 -10.13 11.45 -11.49
N ILE A 109 -10.02 11.43 -10.17
CA ILE A 109 -9.66 12.60 -9.35
C ILE A 109 -8.17 12.89 -9.46
N SER A 110 -7.34 11.87 -9.33
CA SER A 110 -5.87 12.01 -9.27
C SER A 110 -5.27 12.57 -10.54
N LYS A 111 -5.86 12.28 -11.71
CA LYS A 111 -5.44 12.86 -12.99
C LYS A 111 -5.51 14.39 -13.03
N LYS A 112 -6.39 15.00 -12.24
CA LYS A 112 -6.51 16.47 -12.15
C LYS A 112 -5.33 17.11 -11.43
N PHE A 113 -4.65 16.36 -10.58
CA PHE A 113 -3.55 16.86 -9.74
C PHE A 113 -2.16 16.53 -10.29
N ASN A 114 -2.05 15.62 -11.25
CA ASN A 114 -0.76 15.20 -11.74
C ASN A 114 -0.42 15.85 -13.07
N HIS A 115 0.72 16.51 -13.11
CA HIS A 115 1.21 17.27 -14.26
C HIS A 115 2.46 16.65 -14.90
N SER A 116 2.98 15.54 -14.37
CA SER A 116 4.15 14.88 -14.93
C SER A 116 3.77 13.88 -16.03
N ASP A 117 4.42 13.95 -17.16
CA ASP A 117 4.32 13.00 -18.28
C ASP A 117 4.85 11.60 -17.92
N LYS A 118 5.62 11.49 -16.84
CA LYS A 118 6.18 10.22 -16.34
C LYS A 118 5.21 9.44 -15.48
N VAL A 119 4.15 10.06 -14.96
CA VAL A 119 3.14 9.40 -14.13
C VAL A 119 1.97 8.95 -14.97
N ARG A 120 1.64 7.68 -14.84
CA ARG A 120 0.53 7.05 -15.60
C ARG A 120 -0.39 6.31 -14.65
N TYR A 121 -1.69 6.53 -14.81
CA TYR A 121 -2.73 5.87 -14.03
C TYR A 121 -3.38 4.76 -14.82
N TYR A 122 -3.54 3.61 -14.18
CA TYR A 122 -4.22 2.43 -14.70
C TYR A 122 -5.39 2.07 -13.76
N ARG A 123 -6.51 1.66 -14.36
CA ARG A 123 -7.69 1.10 -13.67
C ARG A 123 -7.72 -0.42 -13.78
N ASP A 124 -6.97 -0.93 -14.74
CA ASP A 124 -7.00 -2.31 -15.16
C ASP A 124 -5.55 -2.84 -15.18
N TYR A 125 -5.34 -3.93 -14.42
CA TYR A 125 -4.01 -4.54 -14.33
C TYR A 125 -3.56 -5.17 -15.66
N ASP A 126 -4.48 -5.48 -16.59
CA ASP A 126 -4.11 -6.01 -17.89
C ASP A 126 -3.36 -5.00 -18.77
N LYS A 127 -3.48 -3.72 -18.45
CA LYS A 127 -2.83 -2.62 -19.17
C LYS A 127 -1.49 -2.19 -18.58
N ILE A 128 -1.06 -2.77 -17.44
CA ILE A 128 0.23 -2.46 -16.85
C ILE A 128 1.38 -3.06 -17.66
N HIS A 129 2.54 -2.44 -17.53
CA HIS A 129 3.79 -2.86 -18.18
C HIS A 129 4.76 -3.43 -17.15
N SER A 130 5.79 -4.16 -17.63
CA SER A 130 6.91 -4.58 -16.80
C SER A 130 7.54 -3.40 -16.06
N CYS A 131 8.07 -3.64 -14.85
CA CYS A 131 8.72 -2.62 -14.04
C CYS A 131 9.95 -3.17 -13.32
N ASP A 132 10.84 -2.27 -12.87
CA ASP A 132 11.99 -2.65 -12.05
C ASP A 132 11.55 -2.92 -10.60
N LEU A 133 10.62 -2.11 -10.09
CA LEU A 133 10.13 -2.18 -8.72
C LEU A 133 8.60 -2.16 -8.70
N LEU A 134 8.01 -3.17 -8.07
CA LEU A 134 6.62 -3.15 -7.63
C LEU A 134 6.59 -2.62 -6.20
N TYR A 135 5.76 -1.63 -5.97
CA TYR A 135 5.57 -1.00 -4.67
C TYR A 135 4.10 -1.03 -4.25
N THR A 136 3.85 -1.15 -2.97
CA THR A 136 2.54 -0.94 -2.36
C THR A 136 2.70 -0.57 -0.89
N ASN A 137 1.81 0.27 -0.38
CA ASN A 137 1.84 0.73 1.01
C ASN A 137 0.42 0.72 1.59
N SER A 138 0.18 -0.12 2.58
CA SER A 138 -1.11 -0.19 3.29
C SER A 138 -2.30 -0.55 2.39
N VAL A 139 -2.14 -1.52 1.47
CA VAL A 139 -3.17 -1.90 0.49
C VAL A 139 -3.51 -3.39 0.53
N ILE A 140 -2.52 -4.27 0.73
CA ILE A 140 -2.68 -5.72 0.57
C ILE A 140 -3.73 -6.30 1.53
N GLN A 141 -3.92 -5.69 2.68
CA GLN A 141 -4.90 -6.10 3.68
C GLN A 141 -6.38 -5.91 3.25
N TYR A 142 -6.64 -5.19 2.16
CA TYR A 142 -8.00 -4.95 1.67
C TYR A 142 -8.42 -5.91 0.54
N PHE A 143 -7.58 -6.92 0.26
CA PHE A 143 -7.91 -8.00 -0.67
C PHE A 143 -8.21 -9.30 0.09
N PRO A 144 -9.19 -10.11 -0.39
CA PRO A 144 -9.56 -11.37 0.26
C PRO A 144 -8.43 -12.41 0.23
N SER A 145 -7.53 -12.32 -0.76
CA SER A 145 -6.41 -13.24 -0.94
C SER A 145 -5.23 -12.54 -1.60
N ASN A 146 -4.12 -13.26 -1.78
CA ASN A 146 -2.95 -12.73 -2.49
C ASN A 146 -3.04 -12.88 -4.02
N GLU A 147 -4.12 -13.46 -4.53
CA GLU A 147 -4.27 -13.79 -5.96
C GLU A 147 -4.09 -12.57 -6.87
N PHE A 148 -4.69 -11.44 -6.50
CA PHE A 148 -4.55 -10.19 -7.24
C PHE A 148 -3.08 -9.72 -7.31
N LEU A 149 -2.38 -9.71 -6.17
CA LEU A 149 -0.97 -9.36 -6.11
C LEU A 149 -0.12 -10.32 -6.96
N LEU A 150 -0.38 -11.62 -6.88
CA LEU A 150 0.36 -12.63 -7.64
C LEU A 150 0.16 -12.47 -9.15
N LYS A 151 -1.06 -12.17 -9.62
CA LYS A 151 -1.35 -11.85 -11.03
C LYS A 151 -0.55 -10.61 -11.49
N ILE A 152 -0.48 -9.58 -10.67
CA ILE A 152 0.31 -8.38 -10.98
C ILE A 152 1.81 -8.70 -11.03
N ILE A 153 2.33 -9.48 -10.10
CA ILE A 153 3.74 -9.91 -10.09
C ILE A 153 4.09 -10.67 -11.38
N GLN A 154 3.23 -11.60 -11.79
CA GLN A 154 3.41 -12.38 -13.03
C GLN A 154 3.39 -11.48 -14.27
N LYS A 155 2.50 -10.50 -14.32
CA LYS A 155 2.35 -9.56 -15.44
C LYS A 155 3.51 -8.55 -15.51
N ALA A 156 3.81 -7.90 -14.39
CA ALA A 156 4.81 -6.84 -14.33
C ALA A 156 6.26 -7.34 -14.22
N THR A 157 6.44 -8.59 -13.81
CA THR A 157 7.75 -9.26 -13.64
C THR A 157 8.83 -8.38 -13.00
N PRO A 158 8.55 -7.73 -11.84
CA PRO A 158 9.48 -6.79 -11.22
C PRO A 158 10.79 -7.46 -10.81
N GLN A 159 11.90 -6.72 -10.78
CA GLN A 159 13.15 -7.19 -10.18
C GLN A 159 13.09 -7.16 -8.65
N PHE A 160 12.35 -6.18 -8.11
CA PHE A 160 12.14 -6.01 -6.68
C PHE A 160 10.68 -5.77 -6.38
N ILE A 161 10.25 -6.24 -5.19
CA ILE A 161 8.93 -5.99 -4.63
C ILE A 161 9.14 -5.36 -3.26
N LEU A 162 8.65 -4.15 -3.04
CA LEU A 162 8.59 -3.49 -1.75
C LEU A 162 7.14 -3.41 -1.29
N ILE A 163 6.89 -3.92 -0.10
CA ILE A 163 5.58 -3.78 0.57
C ILE A 163 5.82 -3.09 1.90
N ASP A 164 5.36 -1.86 2.02
CA ASP A 164 5.30 -1.12 3.26
C ASP A 164 3.93 -1.31 3.92
N ASP A 165 3.89 -1.24 5.25
CA ASP A 165 2.69 -1.37 6.08
C ASP A 165 1.87 -2.65 5.78
N LEU A 166 2.58 -3.77 5.65
CA LEU A 166 1.99 -5.10 5.51
C LEU A 166 1.50 -5.59 6.88
N TYR A 167 0.19 -5.79 7.01
CA TYR A 167 -0.43 -6.31 8.23
C TYR A 167 -0.26 -7.84 8.30
N ALA A 168 0.96 -8.27 8.63
CA ALA A 168 1.32 -9.68 8.70
C ALA A 168 2.12 -9.98 9.98
N GLY A 169 1.91 -11.13 10.56
CA GLY A 169 2.56 -11.62 11.77
C GLY A 169 2.85 -13.12 11.74
N ASP A 170 3.25 -13.65 12.88
CA ASP A 170 3.54 -15.07 13.06
C ASP A 170 2.27 -15.89 13.40
N ASN A 171 1.15 -15.22 13.60
CA ASN A 171 -0.19 -15.80 13.82
C ASN A 171 -0.80 -16.36 12.53
N ASP A 172 -1.82 -17.19 12.69
CA ASP A 172 -2.65 -17.60 11.57
C ASP A 172 -3.39 -16.41 10.97
N GLU A 173 -3.69 -16.52 9.67
CA GLU A 173 -4.46 -15.50 8.95
C GLU A 173 -5.87 -15.41 9.55
N PHE A 174 -6.31 -14.17 9.74
CA PHE A 174 -7.67 -13.86 10.18
C PHE A 174 -8.15 -12.55 9.55
N PHE A 175 -9.43 -12.27 9.70
CA PHE A 175 -10.07 -11.09 9.16
C PHE A 175 -10.71 -10.26 10.27
N SER A 176 -10.87 -8.98 10.03
CA SER A 176 -11.51 -8.02 10.93
C SER A 176 -12.19 -6.93 10.12
N ASN A 177 -12.89 -6.04 10.77
CA ASN A 177 -13.37 -4.82 10.12
C ASN A 177 -12.62 -3.61 10.65
N GLN A 178 -11.97 -2.87 9.74
CA GLN A 178 -11.40 -1.58 10.06
C GLN A 178 -12.50 -0.52 10.12
N ILE A 179 -12.51 0.26 11.19
CA ILE A 179 -13.42 1.40 11.32
C ILE A 179 -12.75 2.64 10.74
N SER A 180 -13.29 3.13 9.62
CA SER A 180 -12.74 4.29 8.92
C SER A 180 -13.88 5.14 8.37
N TYR A 181 -13.89 6.45 8.71
CA TYR A 181 -14.94 7.40 8.29
C TYR A 181 -16.37 6.92 8.57
N GLY A 182 -16.59 6.28 9.72
CA GLY A 182 -17.90 5.74 10.10
C GLY A 182 -18.32 4.47 9.37
N LYS A 183 -17.49 3.96 8.46
CA LYS A 183 -17.70 2.69 7.74
C LYS A 183 -16.89 1.56 8.33
N ARG A 184 -17.39 0.33 8.17
CA ARG A 184 -16.66 -0.92 8.40
C ARG A 184 -16.08 -1.37 7.08
N ILE A 185 -14.77 -1.55 7.02
CA ILE A 185 -14.04 -2.00 5.83
C ILE A 185 -13.38 -3.33 6.15
N PRO A 186 -13.69 -4.41 5.43
CA PRO A 186 -13.03 -5.68 5.62
C PRO A 186 -11.52 -5.55 5.54
N HIS A 187 -10.82 -6.15 6.49
CA HIS A 187 -9.38 -6.03 6.68
C HIS A 187 -8.79 -7.39 7.02
N ARG A 188 -7.77 -7.81 6.27
CA ARG A 188 -7.07 -9.07 6.44
C ARG A 188 -5.79 -8.88 7.24
N PHE A 189 -5.57 -9.74 8.21
CA PHE A 189 -4.31 -9.91 8.93
C PHE A 189 -3.65 -11.19 8.43
N LEU A 190 -2.50 -11.08 7.79
CA LEU A 190 -1.86 -12.16 7.05
C LEU A 190 -0.97 -13.01 7.97
N SER A 191 -0.89 -14.30 7.70
CA SER A 191 0.23 -15.13 8.15
C SER A 191 1.46 -14.80 7.30
N PHE A 192 2.51 -14.24 7.91
CA PHE A 192 3.71 -13.85 7.18
C PHE A 192 4.38 -15.02 6.48
N GLU A 193 4.44 -16.18 7.11
CA GLU A 193 5.06 -17.36 6.53
C GLU A 193 4.29 -17.93 5.32
N LYS A 194 2.94 -17.91 5.37
CA LYS A 194 2.12 -18.29 4.20
C LYS A 194 2.36 -17.30 3.05
N PHE A 195 2.29 -16.01 3.34
CA PHE A 195 2.54 -14.94 2.37
C PHE A 195 3.93 -15.06 1.72
N ARG A 196 4.99 -15.19 2.54
CA ARG A 196 6.37 -15.35 2.06
C ARG A 196 6.52 -16.56 1.13
N LYS A 197 5.92 -17.71 1.49
CA LYS A 197 5.97 -18.93 0.66
C LYS A 197 5.30 -18.73 -0.70
N GLU A 198 4.18 -18.02 -0.76
CA GLU A 198 3.49 -17.72 -2.02
C GLU A 198 4.33 -16.83 -2.94
N ILE A 199 4.93 -15.76 -2.40
CA ILE A 199 5.85 -14.91 -3.17
C ILE A 199 7.10 -15.69 -3.61
N SER A 200 7.63 -16.58 -2.77
CA SER A 200 8.78 -17.43 -3.13
C SER A 200 8.47 -18.38 -4.28
N LYS A 201 7.25 -18.92 -4.37
CA LYS A 201 6.81 -19.75 -5.51
C LYS A 201 6.77 -18.97 -6.84
N GLN A 202 6.75 -17.65 -6.81
CA GLN A 202 6.86 -16.80 -8.00
C GLN A 202 8.32 -16.51 -8.40
N GLY A 203 9.30 -17.13 -7.75
CA GLY A 203 10.71 -16.94 -8.04
C GLY A 203 11.36 -15.76 -7.34
N TYR A 204 10.84 -15.37 -6.16
CA TYR A 204 11.39 -14.27 -5.37
C TYR A 204 11.92 -14.77 -4.02
N ARG A 205 13.01 -14.16 -3.55
CA ARG A 205 13.56 -14.35 -2.21
C ARG A 205 13.35 -13.11 -1.35
N LEU A 206 13.06 -13.30 -0.09
CA LEU A 206 13.02 -12.22 0.90
C LEU A 206 14.44 -11.73 1.16
N ILE A 207 14.68 -10.42 1.05
CA ILE A 207 15.97 -9.78 1.34
C ILE A 207 15.92 -8.79 2.49
N LEU A 208 14.72 -8.29 2.85
CA LEU A 208 14.49 -7.42 4.01
C LEU A 208 13.15 -7.75 4.65
N LYS A 209 13.15 -7.86 5.98
CA LYS A 209 11.94 -7.85 6.83
C LYS A 209 12.25 -6.98 8.04
N GLN A 210 11.44 -5.96 8.28
CA GLN A 210 11.58 -5.11 9.45
C GLN A 210 10.22 -4.62 9.95
N PRO A 211 10.08 -4.26 11.23
CA PRO A 211 8.91 -3.57 11.72
C PRO A 211 8.67 -2.27 10.94
N PHE A 212 7.41 -1.98 10.66
CA PHE A 212 7.00 -0.74 10.02
C PHE A 212 6.04 0.01 10.94
N ASN A 213 6.48 1.17 11.40
CA ASN A 213 5.70 2.00 12.30
C ASN A 213 5.02 3.12 11.51
N THR A 214 3.70 3.05 11.45
CA THR A 214 2.85 4.13 10.96
C THR A 214 2.14 4.80 12.12
N PRO A 215 1.96 6.13 12.11
CA PRO A 215 1.11 6.77 13.10
C PRO A 215 -0.33 6.28 12.94
N ILE A 216 -0.96 5.92 14.06
CA ILE A 216 -2.37 5.60 14.16
C ILE A 216 -3.02 6.74 14.93
N LEU A 217 -4.04 7.37 14.33
CA LEU A 217 -4.67 8.58 14.88
C LEU A 217 -3.64 9.67 15.26
N GLY A 218 -2.59 9.81 14.43
CA GLY A 218 -1.54 10.81 14.62
C GLY A 218 -0.45 10.46 15.64
N GLN A 219 -0.48 9.27 16.25
CA GLN A 219 0.46 8.86 17.27
C GLN A 219 1.25 7.60 16.86
N TYR A 220 2.56 7.61 17.09
CA TYR A 220 3.41 6.42 16.97
C TYR A 220 3.22 5.55 18.21
N GLN A 221 2.47 4.47 18.06
CA GLN A 221 2.15 3.52 19.14
C GLN A 221 2.02 2.11 18.56
N PRO A 222 2.09 1.06 19.40
CA PRO A 222 1.71 -0.29 18.98
C PRO A 222 0.29 -0.31 18.39
N LYS A 223 0.02 -1.25 17.50
CA LYS A 223 -1.34 -1.39 16.93
C LYS A 223 -2.36 -1.56 18.08
N PRO A 224 -3.44 -0.77 18.14
CA PRO A 224 -4.40 -0.76 19.27
C PRO A 224 -5.33 -1.99 19.20
N MET A 225 -4.77 -3.16 19.48
CA MET A 225 -5.44 -4.47 19.40
C MET A 225 -5.59 -5.14 20.78
N ASP A 226 -5.49 -4.40 21.89
CA ASP A 226 -5.55 -4.97 23.23
C ASP A 226 -6.89 -5.67 23.55
N HIS A 227 -7.94 -5.29 22.83
CA HIS A 227 -9.27 -5.89 22.91
C HIS A 227 -9.41 -7.21 22.13
N PHE A 228 -8.40 -7.57 21.30
CA PHE A 228 -8.36 -8.88 20.65
C PHE A 228 -7.79 -9.96 21.59
N PRO A 229 -8.18 -11.24 21.43
CA PRO A 229 -7.46 -12.36 22.02
C PRO A 229 -5.98 -12.31 21.67
N LYS A 230 -5.10 -12.75 22.57
CA LYS A 230 -3.64 -12.58 22.44
C LYS A 230 -3.07 -13.14 21.13
N GLU A 231 -3.61 -14.27 20.68
CA GLU A 231 -3.22 -14.97 19.43
C GLU A 231 -3.52 -14.20 18.16
N TYR A 232 -4.41 -13.18 18.21
CA TYR A 232 -4.78 -12.32 17.07
C TYR A 232 -4.17 -10.92 17.16
N ARG A 233 -3.28 -10.66 18.13
CA ARG A 233 -2.69 -9.34 18.30
C ARG A 233 -1.47 -9.15 17.40
N LEU A 234 -1.45 -8.06 16.66
CA LEU A 234 -0.31 -7.61 15.88
C LEU A 234 0.25 -6.34 16.53
N ARG A 235 1.51 -6.37 16.95
CA ARG A 235 2.14 -5.22 17.60
C ARG A 235 2.51 -4.11 16.61
N TYR A 236 2.97 -4.51 15.41
CA TYR A 236 3.37 -3.61 14.32
C TYR A 236 3.08 -4.29 12.99
N SER A 237 2.98 -3.52 11.94
CA SER A 237 3.02 -4.02 10.57
C SER A 237 4.46 -4.24 10.12
N LEU A 238 4.67 -4.75 8.93
CA LEU A 238 5.98 -5.05 8.37
C LEU A 238 6.29 -4.19 7.15
N ALA A 239 7.56 -3.87 6.97
CA ALA A 239 8.11 -3.54 5.66
C ALA A 239 8.94 -4.74 5.18
N VAL A 240 8.70 -5.16 3.93
CA VAL A 240 9.38 -6.29 3.35
C VAL A 240 9.86 -5.98 1.93
N VAL A 241 11.04 -6.48 1.59
CA VAL A 241 11.58 -6.41 0.24
C VAL A 241 11.89 -7.81 -0.24
N PHE A 242 11.39 -8.11 -1.43
CA PHE A 242 11.72 -9.33 -2.15
C PHE A 242 12.51 -8.99 -3.41
N GLN A 243 13.44 -9.88 -3.77
CA GLN A 243 14.24 -9.80 -4.97
C GLN A 243 13.98 -11.02 -5.85
N LYS A 244 13.84 -10.80 -7.15
CA LYS A 244 13.73 -11.89 -8.13
C LYS A 244 14.99 -12.74 -8.12
N ILE A 245 14.83 -14.06 -8.11
CA ILE A 245 15.93 -15.03 -8.27
C ILE A 245 16.21 -15.13 -9.77
N ASN A 246 17.45 -14.92 -10.16
CA ASN A 246 17.91 -15.09 -11.55
C ASN A 246 18.04 -16.56 -11.90
#